data_c4bd316919ef0d2a2496a7cc7d92834e
#
_entry.id   c4bd316919ef0d2a2496a7cc7d92834e
#
_cell.length_a   1.000
_cell.length_b   1.000
_cell.length_c   1.000
_cell.angle_alpha   90.00
_cell.angle_beta   90.00
_cell.angle_gamma   90.00
#
_symmetry.space_group_name_H-M   'P 1'
#
loop_
_entity.id
_entity.type
_entity.pdbx_description
1 polymer ?
#
loop_
_entity_poly.entity_id
_entity_poly.type
_entity_poly.pdbx_seq_one_letter_code
_entity_poly.pdbx_strand_id
1 'polypeptide(L)'
;MNDRLSKIAIQITSFVAPHNPGIVEGKLQDAEGVVHTFVDKVPLFTSEMLDAHSQYPQDGNLECAVLSRWQDIDGQSLVQIRTIESIEGISEFVVLSSQVSD
;
A
#
# COMPACT_ATOMS: atom_id res chain seq x y z
N MET A 1 15.18 -1.82 -20.71
CA MET A 1 15.31 -1.82 -19.24
C MET A 1 13.94 -1.96 -18.61
N ASN A 2 13.83 -2.87 -17.68
CA ASN A 2 12.54 -3.14 -17.07
C ASN A 2 12.42 -2.41 -15.74
N ASP A 3 11.68 -1.30 -15.78
CA ASP A 3 11.28 -0.63 -14.56
C ASP A 3 10.03 -1.36 -14.04
N ARG A 4 10.23 -2.61 -13.63
CA ARG A 4 9.14 -3.38 -13.09
C ARG A 4 8.80 -2.85 -11.71
N LEU A 5 7.55 -2.40 -11.55
CA LEU A 5 7.06 -2.02 -10.24
C LEU A 5 6.69 -3.25 -9.45
N SER A 6 7.03 -3.23 -8.18
CA SER A 6 6.58 -4.20 -7.21
C SER A 6 5.25 -3.76 -6.61
N LYS A 7 4.70 -4.56 -5.71
CA LYS A 7 3.46 -4.25 -5.01
C LYS A 7 3.65 -4.37 -3.52
N ILE A 8 3.10 -3.42 -2.79
CA ILE A 8 3.10 -3.43 -1.33
C ILE A 8 1.69 -3.77 -0.84
N ALA A 9 1.60 -4.74 0.07
CA ALA A 9 0.33 -5.14 0.66
C ALA A 9 -0.23 -4.03 1.55
N ILE A 10 -1.51 -3.75 1.40
CA ILE A 10 -2.25 -2.81 2.23
C ILE A 10 -3.58 -3.43 2.63
N GLN A 11 -4.28 -2.76 3.55
CA GLN A 11 -5.67 -3.11 3.87
C GLN A 11 -6.58 -1.99 3.39
N ILE A 12 -7.60 -2.34 2.63
CA ILE A 12 -8.65 -1.41 2.22
C ILE A 12 -9.67 -1.41 3.35
N THR A 13 -9.79 -0.28 4.05
CA THR A 13 -10.48 -0.23 5.34
C THR A 13 -11.89 0.33 5.26
N SER A 14 -12.19 1.16 4.25
CA SER A 14 -13.53 1.74 4.12
C SER A 14 -13.76 2.33 2.74
N PHE A 15 -15.02 2.45 2.39
CA PHE A 15 -15.47 3.17 1.21
C PHE A 15 -15.72 4.63 1.58
N VAL A 16 -15.13 5.55 0.84
CA VAL A 16 -15.14 6.98 1.20
C VAL A 16 -16.18 7.75 0.41
N ALA A 17 -16.23 7.55 -0.92
CA ALA A 17 -17.12 8.34 -1.76
C ALA A 17 -17.52 7.59 -3.03
N PRO A 18 -18.79 7.74 -3.45
CA PRO A 18 -19.33 7.01 -4.61
C PRO A 18 -19.03 7.73 -5.93
N HIS A 19 -17.77 8.04 -6.19
CA HIS A 19 -17.36 8.59 -7.48
C HIS A 19 -17.28 7.45 -8.52
N ASN A 20 -16.94 7.79 -9.74
CA ASN A 20 -16.73 6.83 -10.82
C ASN A 20 -15.30 6.98 -11.35
N PRO A 21 -14.35 6.15 -10.90
CA PRO A 21 -14.51 5.06 -9.93
C PRO A 21 -14.67 5.56 -8.50
N GLY A 22 -15.11 4.67 -7.62
CA GLY A 22 -15.27 4.98 -6.20
C GLY A 22 -13.95 5.28 -5.51
N ILE A 23 -14.04 5.96 -4.37
CA ILE A 23 -12.89 6.33 -3.54
C ILE A 23 -12.91 5.49 -2.27
N VAL A 24 -11.77 4.93 -1.91
CA VAL A 24 -11.60 4.12 -0.71
C VAL A 24 -10.42 4.61 0.12
N GLU A 25 -10.41 4.18 1.38
CA GLU A 25 -9.28 4.38 2.29
C GLU A 25 -8.49 3.08 2.37
N GLY A 26 -7.17 3.19 2.25
CA GLY A 26 -6.26 2.08 2.44
C GLY A 26 -5.24 2.40 3.51
N LYS A 27 -4.77 1.36 4.21
CA LYS A 27 -3.78 1.53 5.29
C LYS A 27 -2.59 0.62 5.06
N LEU A 28 -1.41 1.20 5.21
CA LEU A 28 -0.12 0.54 5.12
C LEU A 28 0.53 0.58 6.50
N GLN A 29 0.88 -0.59 7.03
CA GLN A 29 1.66 -0.66 8.26
C GLN A 29 3.13 -0.80 7.89
N ASP A 30 3.98 0.10 8.37
CA ASP A 30 5.40 0.03 8.09
C ASP A 30 6.13 -0.93 9.03
N ALA A 31 7.46 -1.05 8.85
CA ALA A 31 8.27 -2.00 9.61
C ALA A 31 8.31 -1.69 11.11
N GLU A 32 8.02 -0.46 11.51
CA GLU A 32 7.97 -0.06 12.91
C GLU A 32 6.57 -0.15 13.51
N GLY A 33 5.59 -0.60 12.72
CA GLY A 33 4.21 -0.70 13.16
C GLY A 33 3.40 0.58 13.00
N VAL A 34 3.98 1.62 12.40
CA VAL A 34 3.26 2.87 12.15
C VAL A 34 2.33 2.68 10.96
N VAL A 35 1.09 3.14 11.10
CA VAL A 35 0.07 3.01 10.06
C VAL A 35 -0.02 4.31 9.27
N HIS A 36 0.05 4.18 7.95
CA HIS A 36 -0.06 5.30 7.00
C HIS A 36 -1.34 5.14 6.20
N THR A 37 -2.03 6.25 5.96
CA THR A 37 -3.35 6.24 5.33
C THR A 37 -3.28 6.81 3.92
N PHE A 38 -3.93 6.12 2.99
CA PHE A 38 -4.09 6.54 1.60
C PHE A 38 -5.59 6.65 1.31
N VAL A 39 -5.97 7.68 0.58
CA VAL A 39 -7.34 7.84 0.09
C VAL A 39 -7.26 8.09 -1.39
N ASP A 40 -7.77 7.17 -2.19
CA ASP A 40 -7.68 7.28 -3.64
C ASP A 40 -8.69 6.33 -4.29
N LYS A 41 -8.65 6.28 -5.61
CA LYS A 41 -9.56 5.50 -6.43
C LYS A 41 -9.37 4.00 -6.24
N VAL A 42 -10.46 3.26 -6.20
CA VAL A 42 -10.47 1.81 -6.02
C VAL A 42 -9.43 1.08 -6.91
N PRO A 43 -9.33 1.37 -8.23
CA PRO A 43 -8.39 0.63 -9.09
C PRO A 43 -6.92 0.75 -8.70
N LEU A 44 -6.54 1.74 -7.90
CA LEU A 44 -5.15 1.85 -7.43
C LEU A 44 -4.84 0.79 -6.37
N PHE A 45 -5.86 0.22 -5.72
CA PHE A 45 -5.68 -0.71 -4.60
C PHE A 45 -6.06 -2.15 -4.92
N THR A 46 -6.94 -2.36 -5.89
CA THR A 46 -7.46 -3.69 -6.20
C THR A 46 -8.06 -3.73 -7.60
N SER A 47 -8.12 -4.93 -8.18
CA SER A 47 -8.86 -5.18 -9.42
C SER A 47 -10.35 -5.45 -9.16
N GLU A 48 -10.74 -5.59 -7.89
CA GLU A 48 -12.14 -5.81 -7.54
C GLU A 48 -12.93 -4.52 -7.67
N MET A 49 -14.22 -4.65 -7.98
CA MET A 49 -15.14 -3.52 -7.97
C MET A 49 -15.71 -3.37 -6.57
N LEU A 50 -15.38 -2.26 -5.91
CA LEU A 50 -15.80 -2.00 -4.54
C LEU A 50 -16.83 -0.87 -4.49
N ASP A 51 -17.77 -0.98 -3.56
CA ASP A 51 -18.79 0.04 -3.29
C ASP A 51 -19.06 0.09 -1.78
N ALA A 52 -20.06 0.89 -1.40
CA ALA A 52 -20.42 1.08 0.00
C ALA A 52 -20.93 -0.20 0.66
N HIS A 53 -21.36 -1.19 -0.12
CA HIS A 53 -21.91 -2.45 0.38
C HIS A 53 -20.89 -3.59 0.41
N SER A 54 -19.67 -3.34 -0.08
CA SER A 54 -18.58 -4.31 -0.01
C SER A 54 -18.17 -4.54 1.45
N GLN A 55 -17.51 -5.68 1.70
CA GLN A 55 -17.03 -5.98 3.06
C GLN A 55 -15.66 -5.37 3.28
N TYR A 56 -15.47 -4.77 4.45
CA TYR A 56 -14.21 -4.16 4.86
C TYR A 56 -13.83 -4.64 6.26
N PRO A 57 -12.54 -4.71 6.60
CA PRO A 57 -11.41 -4.47 5.71
C PRO A 57 -11.21 -5.62 4.74
N GLN A 58 -10.54 -5.36 3.65
CA GLN A 58 -10.13 -6.42 2.74
C GLN A 58 -8.74 -6.13 2.18
N ASP A 59 -8.09 -7.17 1.67
CA ASP A 59 -6.74 -7.08 1.16
C ASP A 59 -6.71 -6.28 -0.13
N GLY A 60 -5.67 -5.48 -0.26
CA GLY A 60 -5.35 -4.76 -1.48
C GLY A 60 -3.86 -4.57 -1.59
N ASN A 61 -3.44 -3.83 -2.59
CA ASN A 61 -2.03 -3.50 -2.74
C ASN A 61 -1.88 -2.17 -3.47
N LEU A 62 -0.67 -1.61 -3.38
CA LEU A 62 -0.28 -0.43 -4.16
C LEU A 62 0.96 -0.77 -4.95
N GLU A 63 1.08 -0.22 -6.14
CA GLU A 63 2.34 -0.27 -6.87
C GLU A 63 3.41 0.51 -6.11
N CYS A 64 4.61 -0.04 -6.07
CA CYS A 64 5.74 0.61 -5.41
C CYS A 64 7.04 0.36 -6.18
N ALA A 65 7.95 1.31 -6.06
CA ALA A 65 9.33 1.14 -6.53
C ALA A 65 10.18 0.71 -5.34
N VAL A 66 10.96 -0.35 -5.51
CA VAL A 66 11.92 -0.79 -4.48
C VAL A 66 13.18 0.06 -4.63
N LEU A 67 13.54 0.79 -3.57
CA LEU A 67 14.68 1.68 -3.56
C LEU A 67 15.92 1.01 -3.00
N SER A 68 15.77 0.22 -1.94
CA SER A 68 16.89 -0.52 -1.33
C SER A 68 16.37 -1.68 -0.50
N ARG A 69 17.26 -2.65 -0.24
CA ARG A 69 16.97 -3.84 0.56
C ARG A 69 18.16 -4.07 1.49
N TRP A 70 17.87 -4.45 2.73
CA TRP A 70 18.93 -4.79 3.68
C TRP A 70 18.36 -5.68 4.79
N GLN A 71 19.26 -6.19 5.62
CA GLN A 71 18.88 -6.86 6.87
C GLN A 71 19.35 -6.01 8.04
N ASP A 72 18.51 -5.94 9.06
CA ASP A 72 18.88 -5.21 10.27
C ASP A 72 19.72 -6.12 11.19
N ILE A 73 20.08 -5.57 12.36
CA ILE A 73 20.93 -6.27 13.32
C ILE A 73 20.27 -7.56 13.85
N ASP A 74 18.95 -7.63 13.82
CA ASP A 74 18.20 -8.80 14.26
C ASP A 74 17.95 -9.82 13.14
N GLY A 75 18.52 -9.58 11.96
CA GLY A 75 18.34 -10.44 10.80
C GLY A 75 17.03 -10.26 10.06
N GLN A 76 16.26 -9.23 10.38
CA GLN A 76 15.00 -8.93 9.74
C GLN A 76 15.25 -8.31 8.36
N SER A 77 14.57 -8.82 7.33
CA SER A 77 14.72 -8.30 5.96
C SER A 77 13.82 -7.09 5.77
N LEU A 78 14.41 -5.96 5.43
CA LEU A 78 13.74 -4.67 5.28
C LEU A 78 13.87 -4.17 3.85
N VAL A 79 12.89 -3.38 3.43
CA VAL A 79 12.82 -2.81 2.08
C VAL A 79 12.38 -1.36 2.20
N GLN A 80 13.13 -0.47 1.56
CA GLN A 80 12.65 0.90 1.37
C GLN A 80 11.92 0.99 0.04
N ILE A 81 10.71 1.51 0.06
CA ILE A 81 9.85 1.62 -1.11
C ILE A 81 9.38 3.06 -1.31
N ARG A 82 9.00 3.35 -2.55
CA ARG A 82 8.30 4.60 -2.90
C ARG A 82 6.95 4.26 -3.50
N THR A 83 5.92 4.94 -3.02
CA THR A 83 4.54 4.80 -3.49
C THR A 83 3.98 6.17 -3.89
N ILE A 84 2.70 6.23 -4.21
CA ILE A 84 1.97 7.50 -4.23
C ILE A 84 2.00 8.11 -2.82
N GLU A 85 1.70 9.39 -2.70
CA GLU A 85 1.69 10.04 -1.39
C GLU A 85 0.53 9.57 -0.52
N SER A 86 0.81 9.35 0.76
CA SER A 86 -0.22 9.17 1.78
C SER A 86 -0.95 10.50 2.03
N ILE A 87 -2.00 10.46 2.83
CA ILE A 87 -2.72 11.70 3.20
C ILE A 87 -1.85 12.65 4.03
N GLU A 88 -0.78 12.12 4.66
CA GLU A 88 0.20 12.92 5.40
C GLU A 88 1.28 13.52 4.48
N GLY A 89 1.25 13.21 3.18
CA GLY A 89 2.25 13.70 2.24
C GLY A 89 3.54 12.89 2.20
N ILE A 90 3.51 11.65 2.70
CA ILE A 90 4.67 10.76 2.74
C ILE A 90 4.56 9.77 1.59
N SER A 91 5.66 9.57 0.85
CA SER A 91 5.70 8.64 -0.28
C SER A 91 6.78 7.57 -0.17
N GLU A 92 7.65 7.63 0.84
CA GLU A 92 8.70 6.63 1.05
C GLU A 92 8.52 5.99 2.42
N PHE A 93 8.63 4.66 2.43
CA PHE A 93 8.38 3.86 3.64
C PHE A 93 9.40 2.75 3.74
N VAL A 94 9.73 2.36 4.97
CA VAL A 94 10.49 1.14 5.24
C VAL A 94 9.48 0.09 5.71
N VAL A 95 9.45 -1.02 5.01
CA VAL A 95 8.50 -2.13 5.27
C VAL A 95 9.26 -3.44 5.40
N LEU A 96 8.59 -4.48 5.87
CA LEU A 96 9.15 -5.82 5.90
C LEU A 96 9.18 -6.37 4.47
N SER A 97 10.23 -7.11 4.14
CA SER A 97 10.36 -7.74 2.83
C SER A 97 9.15 -8.61 2.48
N SER A 98 8.56 -9.26 3.49
CA SER A 98 7.38 -10.12 3.31
C SER A 98 6.12 -9.37 2.86
N GLN A 99 6.09 -8.03 3.00
CA GLN A 99 4.96 -7.23 2.58
C GLN A 99 5.01 -6.86 1.10
N VAL A 100 6.15 -7.09 0.45
CA VAL A 100 6.38 -6.69 -0.95
C VAL A 100 6.34 -7.92 -1.84
N SER A 101 5.65 -7.82 -2.97
CA SER A 101 5.61 -8.85 -4.00
C SER A 101 5.92 -8.23 -5.37
N ASP A 102 6.43 -9.04 -6.24
CA ASP A 102 6.78 -8.60 -7.60
C ASP A 102 5.67 -8.93 -8.60
#